data_0dfc08cfe84b112be0af616b514b983a
#
_entry.id   0dfc08cfe84b112be0af616b514b983a
#
_cell.length_a   1.000
_cell.length_b   1.000
_cell.length_c   1.000
_cell.angle_alpha   90.00
_cell.angle_beta   90.00
_cell.angle_gamma   90.00
#
_symmetry.space_group_name_H-M   'P 1'
#
loop_
_entity.id
_entity.type
_entity.pdbx_description
1 polymer ?
#
loop_
_entity_poly.entity_id
_entity_poly.type
_entity_poly.pdbx_seq_one_letter_code
_entity_poly.pdbx_strand_id
1 'polypeptide(L)'
;IREKNFKGGEPSTMHVRKMYWSQDGWPLASPEIYSGEKLTALSEEDIVGHYERIRLTPTTPQGIQVSTSMELRADHTACFGVLTKATWEMLSENVICVRFANTEEIYQIAPAWDYELWKPTLILTGKDNHGICLWGKKFEK
;
A
#
# COMPACT_ATOMS: atom_id res chain seq x y z
N ILE A 1 18.17 -1.87 0.88
CA ILE A 1 18.26 -1.16 -0.42
C ILE A 1 19.73 -0.84 -0.65
N ARG A 2 20.25 -1.24 -1.79
CA ARG A 2 21.63 -0.96 -2.19
C ARG A 2 21.63 0.09 -3.30
N GLU A 3 22.28 1.20 -3.06
CA GLU A 3 22.55 2.20 -4.11
C GLU A 3 23.73 1.75 -4.97
N LYS A 4 23.48 1.59 -6.27
CA LYS A 4 24.52 1.19 -7.23
C LYS A 4 25.30 2.43 -7.67
N ASN A 5 26.45 2.74 -7.05
CA ASN A 5 27.40 3.68 -7.67
C ASN A 5 28.76 3.82 -6.96
N PHE A 6 29.24 2.81 -6.23
CA PHE A 6 30.58 2.88 -5.64
C PHE A 6 31.53 1.80 -6.19
N LYS A 7 32.68 2.22 -6.69
CA LYS A 7 33.83 1.33 -6.89
C LYS A 7 34.37 0.94 -5.51
N GLY A 8 34.05 -0.26 -5.04
CA GLY A 8 34.59 -0.77 -3.78
C GLY A 8 33.57 -1.34 -2.80
N GLY A 9 32.32 -1.53 -3.20
CA GLY A 9 31.22 -2.08 -2.37
C GLY A 9 29.99 -1.18 -2.48
N GLU A 10 28.83 -1.80 -2.60
CA GLU A 10 27.57 -1.04 -2.62
C GLU A 10 27.28 -0.53 -1.21
N PRO A 11 27.10 0.79 -1.01
CA PRO A 11 26.71 1.30 0.30
C PRO A 11 25.35 0.76 0.69
N SER A 12 25.23 0.34 1.95
CA SER A 12 23.93 -0.02 2.51
C SER A 12 23.34 1.21 3.18
N THR A 13 22.14 1.60 2.78
CA THR A 13 21.40 2.70 3.38
C THR A 13 20.39 2.12 4.38
N MET A 14 20.42 2.64 5.59
CA MET A 14 19.43 2.31 6.61
C MET A 14 18.20 3.17 6.43
N HIS A 15 17.03 2.54 6.36
CA HIS A 15 15.75 3.22 6.29
C HIS A 15 14.91 2.88 7.52
N VAL A 16 14.22 3.88 8.05
CA VAL A 16 13.19 3.69 9.07
C VAL A 16 11.83 3.69 8.39
N ARG A 17 11.03 2.66 8.65
CA ARG A 17 9.67 2.52 8.13
C ARG A 17 8.70 2.29 9.27
N LYS A 18 7.48 2.81 9.16
CA LYS A 18 6.42 2.46 10.10
C LYS A 18 6.08 0.97 9.96
N MET A 19 5.76 0.35 11.07
CA MET A 19 5.25 -1.02 11.11
C MET A 19 3.83 -0.99 11.66
N TYR A 20 2.95 -1.72 11.03
CA TYR A 20 1.58 -1.94 11.44
C TYR A 20 1.38 -3.42 11.75
N TRP A 21 0.32 -3.74 12.47
CA TRP A 21 -0.05 -5.11 12.79
C TRP A 21 -1.34 -5.46 12.06
N SER A 22 -1.32 -6.56 11.31
CA SER A 22 -2.54 -7.11 10.73
C SER A 22 -3.48 -7.62 11.83
N GLN A 23 -4.75 -7.83 11.51
CA GLN A 23 -5.75 -8.32 12.48
C GLN A 23 -5.39 -9.70 13.06
N ASP A 24 -4.65 -10.51 12.32
CA ASP A 24 -4.16 -11.83 12.75
C ASP A 24 -2.73 -11.77 13.33
N GLY A 25 -2.22 -10.58 13.64
CA GLY A 25 -0.99 -10.37 14.41
C GLY A 25 0.32 -10.42 13.61
N TRP A 26 0.28 -10.32 12.27
CA TRP A 26 1.49 -10.23 11.46
C TRP A 26 2.01 -8.80 11.35
N PRO A 27 3.33 -8.59 11.45
CA PRO A 27 3.94 -7.29 11.22
C PRO A 27 3.95 -6.93 9.73
N LEU A 28 3.54 -5.72 9.42
CA LEU A 28 3.46 -5.17 8.07
C LEU A 28 4.28 -3.88 7.98
N ALA A 29 5.34 -3.88 7.19
CA ALA A 29 6.17 -2.69 6.99
C ALA A 29 5.55 -1.76 5.94
N SER A 30 5.56 -0.46 6.21
CA SER A 30 5.09 0.60 5.30
C SER A 30 5.88 0.62 3.99
N PRO A 31 5.23 0.94 2.84
CA PRO A 31 5.92 1.11 1.56
C PRO A 31 6.86 2.30 1.51
N GLU A 32 6.60 3.37 2.28
CA GLU A 32 7.39 4.59 2.28
C GLU A 32 8.30 4.70 3.51
N ILE A 33 9.39 5.45 3.35
CA ILE A 33 10.30 5.82 4.43
C ILE A 33 9.56 6.77 5.38
N TYR A 34 9.72 6.59 6.68
CA TYR A 34 9.12 7.45 7.68
C TYR A 34 9.71 8.86 7.64
N SER A 35 8.87 9.87 7.47
CA SER A 35 9.24 11.29 7.40
C SER A 35 8.71 12.13 8.58
N GLY A 36 8.23 11.47 9.63
CA GLY A 36 7.70 12.15 10.82
C GLY A 36 6.19 12.36 10.81
N GLU A 37 5.48 11.84 9.82
CA GLU A 37 4.03 11.94 9.71
C GLU A 37 3.33 11.20 10.86
N LYS A 38 2.23 11.79 11.33
CA LYS A 38 1.38 11.19 12.38
C LYS A 38 0.21 10.47 11.75
N LEU A 39 -0.17 9.35 12.35
CA LEU A 39 -1.42 8.69 12.00
C LEU A 39 -2.58 9.56 12.49
N THR A 40 -3.42 9.99 11.56
CA THR A 40 -4.64 10.76 11.82
C THR A 40 -5.85 9.97 11.35
N ALA A 41 -6.99 10.16 12.00
CA ALA A 41 -8.24 9.56 11.55
C ALA A 41 -8.60 10.10 10.16
N LEU A 42 -8.88 9.19 9.24
CA LEU A 42 -9.26 9.47 7.86
C LEU A 42 -10.74 9.21 7.68
N SER A 43 -11.41 10.11 6.96
CA SER A 43 -12.78 9.90 6.51
C SER A 43 -12.81 9.01 5.25
N GLU A 44 -13.98 8.47 4.90
CA GLU A 44 -14.15 7.76 3.64
C GLU A 44 -13.84 8.65 2.42
N GLU A 45 -14.16 9.94 2.50
CA GLU A 45 -13.85 10.92 1.45
C GLU A 45 -12.34 11.08 1.23
N ASP A 46 -11.55 11.01 2.29
CA ASP A 46 -10.08 11.04 2.18
C ASP A 46 -9.55 9.78 1.50
N ILE A 47 -10.22 8.65 1.72
CA ILE A 47 -9.81 7.34 1.23
C ILE A 47 -10.21 7.12 -0.22
N VAL A 48 -11.36 7.60 -0.63
CA VAL A 48 -11.82 7.51 -2.02
C VAL A 48 -10.77 8.08 -2.99
N GLY A 49 -10.54 7.38 -4.10
CA GLY A 49 -9.62 7.83 -5.15
C GLY A 49 -8.83 6.72 -5.80
N HIS A 50 -7.77 7.11 -6.49
CA HIS A 50 -6.94 6.21 -7.27
C HIS A 50 -5.67 5.84 -6.50
N TYR A 51 -5.30 4.57 -6.60
CA TYR A 51 -4.12 3.99 -5.98
C TYR A 51 -3.33 3.16 -6.99
N GLU A 52 -2.03 3.15 -6.84
CA GLU A 52 -1.18 2.12 -7.40
C GLU A 52 -0.88 1.08 -6.32
N ARG A 53 -1.04 -0.19 -6.64
CA ARG A 53 -0.95 -1.31 -5.71
C ARG A 53 0.03 -2.36 -6.23
N ILE A 54 0.84 -2.90 -5.36
CA ILE A 54 1.79 -3.99 -5.64
C ILE A 54 1.51 -5.17 -4.71
N ARG A 55 1.47 -6.37 -5.27
CA ARG A 55 1.46 -7.62 -4.51
C ARG A 55 2.90 -8.10 -4.34
N LEU A 56 3.35 -8.25 -3.10
CA LEU A 56 4.68 -8.72 -2.77
C LEU A 56 4.68 -10.25 -2.73
N THR A 57 4.73 -10.88 -3.88
CA THR A 57 4.75 -12.35 -3.98
C THR A 57 6.05 -12.92 -3.42
N PRO A 58 6.04 -14.15 -2.83
CA PRO A 58 7.23 -14.75 -2.24
C PRO A 58 8.28 -15.18 -3.28
N THR A 59 7.92 -15.23 -4.56
CA THR A 59 8.83 -15.53 -5.63
C THR A 59 9.58 -14.29 -6.09
N THR A 60 10.89 -14.39 -6.28
CA THR A 60 11.68 -13.29 -6.83
C THR A 60 11.21 -13.01 -8.26
N PRO A 61 10.66 -11.83 -8.56
CA PRO A 61 10.23 -11.50 -9.90
C PRO A 61 11.45 -11.37 -10.81
N GLN A 62 11.32 -11.86 -12.04
CA GLN A 62 12.31 -11.56 -13.08
C GLN A 62 12.02 -10.17 -13.64
N GLY A 63 12.76 -9.16 -13.17
CA GLY A 63 12.60 -7.77 -13.58
C GLY A 63 11.84 -6.91 -12.57
N ILE A 64 11.31 -5.80 -13.04
CA ILE A 64 10.57 -4.83 -12.21
C ILE A 64 9.14 -5.34 -12.03
N GLN A 65 8.70 -5.43 -10.77
CA GLN A 65 7.30 -5.74 -10.48
C GLN A 65 6.42 -4.52 -10.79
N VAL A 66 5.47 -4.70 -11.69
CA VAL A 66 4.56 -3.64 -12.13
C VAL A 66 3.41 -3.48 -11.14
N SER A 67 3.07 -2.23 -10.82
CA SER A 67 1.89 -1.91 -10.01
C SER A 67 0.59 -2.17 -10.79
N THR A 68 -0.46 -2.42 -10.03
CA THR A 68 -1.84 -2.53 -10.55
C THR A 68 -2.62 -1.30 -10.08
N SER A 69 -3.29 -0.63 -11.01
CA SER A 69 -4.20 0.46 -10.66
C SER A 69 -5.39 -0.07 -9.88
N MET A 70 -5.73 0.61 -8.80
CA MET A 70 -6.92 0.36 -7.98
C MET A 70 -7.66 1.67 -7.77
N GLU A 71 -8.97 1.68 -7.97
CA GLU A 71 -9.84 2.82 -7.67
C GLU A 71 -10.84 2.42 -6.58
N LEU A 72 -10.90 3.21 -5.51
CA LEU A 72 -11.91 3.11 -4.46
C LEU A 72 -12.95 4.21 -4.68
N ARG A 73 -14.22 3.84 -4.79
CA ARG A 73 -15.33 4.78 -5.10
C ARG A 73 -16.22 5.03 -3.89
N ALA A 74 -16.86 6.18 -3.88
CA ALA A 74 -17.78 6.60 -2.81
C ALA A 74 -19.02 5.70 -2.66
N ASP A 75 -19.37 4.93 -3.68
CA ASP A 75 -20.45 3.93 -3.63
C ASP A 75 -19.99 2.58 -3.06
N HIS A 76 -18.82 2.51 -2.43
CA HIS A 76 -18.19 1.31 -1.89
C HIS A 76 -17.83 0.24 -2.94
N THR A 77 -17.82 0.60 -4.22
CA THR A 77 -17.23 -0.25 -5.25
C THR A 77 -15.74 0.01 -5.39
N ALA A 78 -15.00 -1.01 -5.82
CA ALA A 78 -13.59 -0.90 -6.16
C ALA A 78 -13.33 -1.51 -7.55
N CYS A 79 -12.33 -0.99 -8.24
CA CYS A 79 -11.93 -1.49 -9.56
C CYS A 79 -10.43 -1.71 -9.60
N PHE A 80 -10.01 -2.84 -10.16
CA PHE A 80 -8.62 -3.13 -10.49
C PHE A 80 -8.44 -3.08 -12.01
N GLY A 81 -7.79 -2.04 -12.52
CA GLY A 81 -7.72 -1.82 -13.97
C GLY A 81 -9.10 -1.67 -14.60
N VAL A 82 -9.37 -2.40 -15.69
CA VAL A 82 -10.62 -2.30 -16.45
C VAL A 82 -11.64 -3.42 -16.16
N LEU A 83 -11.28 -4.48 -15.44
CA LEU A 83 -12.04 -5.73 -15.53
C LEU A 83 -12.54 -6.31 -14.21
N THR A 84 -12.12 -5.84 -13.06
CA THR A 84 -12.47 -6.49 -11.80
C THR A 84 -13.51 -5.68 -11.03
N LYS A 85 -14.66 -6.26 -10.81
CA LYS A 85 -15.66 -5.73 -9.87
C LYS A 85 -15.28 -6.18 -8.47
N ALA A 86 -15.02 -5.20 -7.62
CA ALA A 86 -14.73 -5.42 -6.20
C ALA A 86 -15.59 -4.48 -5.36
N THR A 87 -15.64 -4.75 -4.07
CA THR A 87 -16.25 -3.86 -3.06
C THR A 87 -15.24 -3.54 -2.00
N TRP A 88 -15.42 -2.41 -1.33
CA TRP A 88 -14.59 -2.04 -0.19
C TRP A 88 -15.45 -1.51 0.95
N GLU A 89 -14.96 -1.62 2.17
CA GLU A 89 -15.58 -1.08 3.37
C GLU A 89 -14.53 -0.71 4.41
N MET A 90 -14.87 0.22 5.29
CA MET A 90 -14.07 0.47 6.49
C MET A 90 -14.38 -0.59 7.54
N LEU A 91 -13.37 -1.28 8.05
CA LEU A 91 -13.49 -2.21 9.17
C LEU A 91 -13.33 -1.52 10.53
N SER A 92 -12.47 -0.51 10.57
CA SER A 92 -12.20 0.32 11.74
C SER A 92 -11.50 1.61 11.30
N GLU A 93 -11.10 2.46 12.26
CA GLU A 93 -10.36 3.66 11.95
C GLU A 93 -9.11 3.35 11.11
N ASN A 94 -9.05 3.95 9.92
CA ASN A 94 -7.96 3.79 8.94
C ASN A 94 -7.68 2.35 8.47
N VAL A 95 -8.61 1.44 8.66
CA VAL A 95 -8.50 0.05 8.17
C VAL A 95 -9.63 -0.23 7.20
N ILE A 96 -9.29 -0.63 5.99
CA ILE A 96 -10.25 -1.03 4.96
C ILE A 96 -10.08 -2.49 4.57
N CYS A 97 -11.17 -3.06 4.09
CA CYS A 97 -11.18 -4.36 3.42
C CYS A 97 -11.67 -4.19 1.99
N VAL A 98 -10.94 -4.75 1.05
CA VAL A 98 -11.33 -4.84 -0.37
C VAL A 98 -11.58 -6.29 -0.71
N ARG A 99 -12.76 -6.58 -1.26
CA ARG A 99 -13.18 -7.95 -1.59
C ARG A 99 -13.45 -8.11 -3.07
N PHE A 100 -12.91 -9.17 -3.64
CA PHE A 100 -13.18 -9.56 -5.03
C PHE A 100 -12.97 -11.07 -5.21
N ALA A 101 -13.91 -11.74 -5.86
CA ALA A 101 -13.91 -13.19 -5.99
C ALA A 101 -13.70 -13.88 -4.61
N ASN A 102 -12.66 -14.71 -4.48
CA ASN A 102 -12.30 -15.40 -3.24
C ASN A 102 -11.16 -14.69 -2.48
N THR A 103 -10.86 -13.45 -2.82
CA THR A 103 -9.77 -12.68 -2.22
C THR A 103 -10.32 -11.57 -1.34
N GLU A 104 -9.70 -11.42 -0.19
CA GLU A 104 -9.97 -10.39 0.79
C GLU A 104 -8.64 -9.72 1.14
N GLU A 105 -8.54 -8.44 0.83
CA GLU A 105 -7.34 -7.63 1.09
C GLU A 105 -7.65 -6.64 2.21
N ILE A 106 -6.91 -6.71 3.31
CA ILE A 106 -7.07 -5.81 4.45
C ILE A 106 -5.88 -4.87 4.50
N TYR A 107 -6.15 -3.58 4.51
CA TYR A 107 -5.15 -2.52 4.50
C TYR A 107 -5.29 -1.58 5.68
N GLN A 108 -4.17 -1.27 6.30
CA GLN A 108 -3.99 -0.06 7.09
C GLN A 108 -3.71 1.10 6.13
N ILE A 109 -4.46 2.18 6.25
CA ILE A 109 -4.21 3.43 5.51
C ILE A 109 -3.55 4.43 6.43
N ALA A 110 -2.57 5.13 5.93
CA ALA A 110 -1.87 6.15 6.71
C ALA A 110 -1.35 7.29 5.83
N PRO A 111 -1.27 8.51 6.38
CA PRO A 111 -0.52 9.58 5.74
C PRO A 111 0.95 9.21 5.62
N ALA A 112 1.57 9.62 4.52
CA ALA A 112 2.99 9.46 4.25
C ALA A 112 3.51 10.58 3.35
N TRP A 113 4.82 10.65 3.20
CA TRP A 113 5.47 11.51 2.22
C TRP A 113 5.88 10.68 1.01
N ASP A 114 5.43 11.09 -0.17
CA ASP A 114 5.83 10.49 -1.43
C ASP A 114 7.19 11.07 -1.86
N TYR A 115 8.25 10.29 -1.71
CA TYR A 115 9.61 10.70 -2.09
C TYR A 115 9.86 10.72 -3.59
N GLU A 116 8.99 10.15 -4.40
CA GLU A 116 9.09 10.20 -5.87
C GLU A 116 8.51 11.51 -6.41
N LEU A 117 7.35 11.92 -5.89
CA LEU A 117 6.63 13.12 -6.31
C LEU A 117 6.82 14.32 -5.39
N TRP A 118 7.54 14.15 -4.26
CA TRP A 118 7.82 15.18 -3.26
C TRP A 118 6.56 15.89 -2.74
N LYS A 119 5.57 15.11 -2.37
CA LYS A 119 4.28 15.60 -1.83
C LYS A 119 3.69 14.66 -0.78
N PRO A 120 2.75 15.16 0.06
CA PRO A 120 1.96 14.29 0.92
C PRO A 120 1.14 13.30 0.10
N THR A 121 0.95 12.10 0.64
CA THR A 121 0.10 11.06 0.06
C THR A 121 -0.53 10.19 1.14
N LEU A 122 -1.38 9.26 0.74
CA LEU A 122 -1.85 8.16 1.55
C LEU A 122 -1.23 6.86 1.05
N ILE A 123 -0.79 6.04 1.98
CA ILE A 123 -0.25 4.71 1.70
C ILE A 123 -1.16 3.62 2.23
N LEU A 124 -1.13 2.50 1.55
CA LEU A 124 -1.79 1.26 1.92
C LEU A 124 -0.72 0.24 2.33
N THR A 125 -0.90 -0.34 3.49
CA THR A 125 -0.03 -1.43 3.98
C THR A 125 -0.92 -2.57 4.42
N GLY A 126 -0.85 -3.71 3.75
CA GLY A 126 -1.81 -4.75 3.99
C GLY A 126 -1.36 -6.16 3.64
N LYS A 127 -2.30 -7.05 3.75
CA LYS A 127 -2.15 -8.47 3.46
C LYS A 127 -3.48 -9.03 2.96
N ASP A 128 -3.43 -9.98 2.04
CA ASP A 128 -4.61 -10.72 1.63
C ASP A 128 -4.84 -11.99 2.49
N ASN A 129 -5.99 -12.64 2.28
CA ASN A 129 -6.35 -13.88 2.97
C ASN A 129 -5.54 -15.09 2.53
N HIS A 130 -4.65 -14.95 1.55
CA HIS A 130 -3.69 -15.98 1.12
C HIS A 130 -2.28 -15.75 1.70
N GLY A 131 -2.11 -14.72 2.55
CA GLY A 131 -0.85 -14.39 3.18
C GLY A 131 0.10 -13.54 2.33
N ILE A 132 -0.36 -12.98 1.22
CA ILE A 132 0.44 -12.11 0.37
C ILE A 132 0.40 -10.67 0.91
N CYS A 133 1.58 -10.11 1.18
CA CYS A 133 1.71 -8.71 1.57
C CYS A 133 1.43 -7.77 0.39
N LEU A 134 0.85 -6.63 0.70
CA LEU A 134 0.37 -5.66 -0.27
C LEU A 134 0.83 -4.27 0.12
N TRP A 135 1.33 -3.53 -0.85
CA TRP A 135 1.64 -2.12 -0.73
C TRP A 135 0.83 -1.31 -1.73
N GLY A 136 0.44 -0.12 -1.33
CA GLY A 136 -0.20 0.82 -2.24
C GLY A 136 0.10 2.26 -1.87
N LYS A 137 -0.09 3.13 -2.85
CA LYS A 137 0.08 4.57 -2.71
C LYS A 137 -1.00 5.28 -3.51
N LYS A 138 -1.65 6.28 -2.89
CA LYS A 138 -2.64 7.13 -3.55
C LYS A 138 -1.94 8.04 -4.55
N PHE A 139 -2.53 8.19 -5.72
CA PHE A 139 -2.06 9.14 -6.71
C PHE A 139 -3.22 9.95 -7.28
N GLU A 140 -2.93 11.16 -7.69
CA GLU A 140 -3.87 11.99 -8.44
C GLU A 140 -3.71 11.70 -9.92
N LYS A 141 -4.83 11.46 -10.57
CA LYS A 141 -4.85 11.36 -12.04
C LYS A 141 -4.62 12.71 -12.68
#